data_b1a0eb231100b5306ed01254df362856
#
_entry.id   b1a0eb231100b5306ed01254df362856
#
_cell.length_a   1.000
_cell.length_b   1.000
_cell.length_c   1.000
_cell.angle_alpha   90.00
_cell.angle_beta   90.00
_cell.angle_gamma   90.00
#
_symmetry.space_group_name_H-M   'P 1'
#
loop_
_entity.id
_entity.type
_entity.pdbx_description
1 polymer ?
#
loop_
_entity_poly.entity_id
_entity_poly.type
_entity_poly.pdbx_seq_one_letter_code
_entity_poly.pdbx_strand_id
1 'polypeptide(L)'
;MKELAGKTAFVTGAASGIGLGIATAFAQAGAKVMLCDIEEAALSAAVEQLRRTNADVDCVKADVSFKVELAAAAEATMARYGKVHILVNNAGVSGGGPYGTWTEASWNWTMGVNLMATIWGIELFGPLIEHHGEGGHIVSTASIAGLISGSSNAYNVSKYGVVALSEGLRRELAPRGIGVSVLCPGFIRTQIMNSRRNLPRRFAEAFRPMPTAGPLAEQVSMIRERVSQGIDPIYVGELVREGVEKDLPYIFTDLEFEPMIEARFAAIK
;
A
#
# COMPACT_ATOMS: atom_id res chain seq x y z
N MET A 1 4.98 -8.06 -16.54
CA MET A 1 3.74 -8.78 -17.00
C MET A 1 3.10 -7.93 -18.09
N LYS A 2 2.82 -8.45 -19.29
CA LYS A 2 2.32 -7.62 -20.41
C LYS A 2 0.81 -7.39 -20.42
N GLU A 3 0.04 -8.28 -19.80
CA GLU A 3 -1.43 -8.23 -19.78
C GLU A 3 -1.95 -8.72 -18.44
N LEU A 4 -2.98 -8.04 -17.93
CA LEU A 4 -3.64 -8.40 -16.68
C LEU A 4 -4.89 -9.25 -16.90
N ALA A 5 -5.41 -9.33 -18.13
CA ALA A 5 -6.61 -10.10 -18.44
C ALA A 5 -6.47 -11.58 -17.99
N GLY A 6 -7.44 -12.06 -17.21
CA GLY A 6 -7.45 -13.41 -16.65
C GLY A 6 -6.46 -13.67 -15.50
N LYS A 7 -5.59 -12.73 -15.16
CA LYS A 7 -4.67 -12.82 -14.01
C LYS A 7 -5.41 -12.53 -12.71
N THR A 8 -4.93 -13.08 -11.61
CA THR A 8 -5.52 -12.86 -10.28
C THR A 8 -4.63 -11.92 -9.48
N ALA A 9 -5.20 -10.86 -8.95
CA ALA A 9 -4.55 -9.91 -8.06
C ALA A 9 -5.13 -9.99 -6.64
N PHE A 10 -4.27 -9.88 -5.63
CA PHE A 10 -4.64 -9.67 -4.23
C PHE A 10 -4.21 -8.25 -3.84
N VAL A 11 -5.13 -7.45 -3.31
CA VAL A 11 -4.88 -6.03 -3.00
C VAL A 11 -5.26 -5.74 -1.54
N THR A 12 -4.30 -5.31 -0.72
CA THR A 12 -4.55 -4.90 0.67
C THR A 12 -4.90 -3.42 0.77
N GLY A 13 -5.76 -3.05 1.76
CA GLY A 13 -6.27 -1.69 1.88
C GLY A 13 -7.17 -1.30 0.71
N ALA A 14 -7.95 -2.26 0.21
CA ALA A 14 -8.67 -2.15 -1.05
C ALA A 14 -10.09 -1.57 -0.93
N ALA A 15 -10.56 -1.29 0.30
CA ALA A 15 -11.89 -0.72 0.51
C ALA A 15 -11.97 0.77 0.15
N SER A 16 -10.85 1.47 0.02
CA SER A 16 -10.83 2.91 -0.24
C SER A 16 -9.50 3.38 -0.85
N GLY A 17 -9.46 4.65 -1.27
CA GLY A 17 -8.23 5.33 -1.67
C GLY A 17 -7.44 4.61 -2.76
N ILE A 18 -6.11 4.58 -2.63
CA ILE A 18 -5.20 4.01 -3.63
C ILE A 18 -5.52 2.53 -3.89
N GLY A 19 -5.76 1.74 -2.84
CA GLY A 19 -6.06 0.31 -2.99
C GLY A 19 -7.32 0.05 -3.81
N LEU A 20 -8.39 0.81 -3.60
CA LEU A 20 -9.60 0.73 -4.42
C LEU A 20 -9.34 1.22 -5.85
N GLY A 21 -8.53 2.27 -6.03
CA GLY A 21 -8.11 2.73 -7.35
C GLY A 21 -7.37 1.64 -8.13
N ILE A 22 -6.43 0.95 -7.49
CA ILE A 22 -5.68 -0.17 -8.09
C ILE A 22 -6.62 -1.33 -8.41
N ALA A 23 -7.48 -1.74 -7.45
CA ALA A 23 -8.45 -2.81 -7.67
C ALA A 23 -9.38 -2.51 -8.85
N THR A 24 -9.81 -1.25 -8.98
CA THR A 24 -10.64 -0.78 -10.09
C THR A 24 -9.92 -0.88 -11.43
N ALA A 25 -8.70 -0.34 -11.53
CA ALA A 25 -7.90 -0.36 -12.76
C ALA A 25 -7.57 -1.79 -13.20
N PHE A 26 -7.25 -2.67 -12.24
CA PHE A 26 -6.97 -4.08 -12.55
C PHE A 26 -8.23 -4.83 -13.00
N ALA A 27 -9.37 -4.62 -12.33
CA ALA A 27 -10.63 -5.20 -12.72
C ALA A 27 -11.08 -4.74 -14.12
N GLN A 28 -10.92 -3.46 -14.45
CA GLN A 28 -11.19 -2.91 -15.78
C GLN A 28 -10.26 -3.48 -16.87
N ALA A 29 -9.03 -3.85 -16.50
CA ALA A 29 -8.09 -4.55 -17.37
C ALA A 29 -8.38 -6.07 -17.48
N GLY A 30 -9.49 -6.57 -16.91
CA GLY A 30 -9.91 -7.96 -16.99
C GLY A 30 -9.22 -8.89 -15.99
N ALA A 31 -8.55 -8.35 -14.98
CA ALA A 31 -8.03 -9.16 -13.88
C ALA A 31 -9.14 -9.60 -12.93
N LYS A 32 -8.95 -10.77 -12.31
CA LYS A 32 -9.70 -11.20 -11.13
C LYS A 32 -9.08 -10.53 -9.90
N VAL A 33 -9.89 -9.94 -9.02
CA VAL A 33 -9.33 -9.19 -7.90
C VAL A 33 -9.92 -9.65 -6.57
N MET A 34 -9.06 -10.08 -5.65
CA MET A 34 -9.40 -10.25 -4.24
C MET A 34 -9.07 -8.96 -3.48
N LEU A 35 -10.08 -8.27 -3.03
CA LEU A 35 -9.98 -7.08 -2.20
C LEU A 35 -9.80 -7.50 -0.72
N CYS A 36 -8.81 -6.93 -0.04
CA CYS A 36 -8.57 -7.17 1.39
C CYS A 36 -8.57 -5.86 2.15
N ASP A 37 -9.36 -5.76 3.21
CA ASP A 37 -9.39 -4.58 4.08
C ASP A 37 -9.89 -4.96 5.49
N ILE A 38 -9.64 -4.09 6.46
CA ILE A 38 -10.17 -4.20 7.82
C ILE A 38 -11.59 -3.62 7.93
N GLU A 39 -11.97 -2.70 7.05
CA GLU A 39 -13.24 -1.97 7.04
C GLU A 39 -14.32 -2.72 6.27
N GLU A 40 -14.98 -3.68 6.92
CA GLU A 40 -15.92 -4.63 6.31
C GLU A 40 -17.05 -3.97 5.49
N ALA A 41 -17.68 -2.93 6.02
CA ALA A 41 -18.77 -2.25 5.33
C ALA A 41 -18.31 -1.53 4.05
N ALA A 42 -17.16 -0.84 4.12
CA ALA A 42 -16.56 -0.17 2.96
C ALA A 42 -16.08 -1.21 1.92
N LEU A 43 -15.52 -2.32 2.38
CA LEU A 43 -15.06 -3.42 1.54
C LEU A 43 -16.23 -4.05 0.75
N SER A 44 -17.34 -4.32 1.41
CA SER A 44 -18.56 -4.84 0.77
C SER A 44 -19.10 -3.87 -0.28
N ALA A 45 -19.16 -2.57 0.03
CA ALA A 45 -19.60 -1.55 -0.91
C ALA A 45 -18.67 -1.45 -2.13
N ALA A 46 -17.34 -1.56 -1.95
CA ALA A 46 -16.36 -1.57 -3.04
C ALA A 46 -16.58 -2.76 -3.98
N VAL A 47 -16.80 -3.96 -3.44
CA VAL A 47 -17.09 -5.15 -4.24
C VAL A 47 -18.39 -5.01 -5.02
N GLU A 48 -19.46 -4.53 -4.39
CA GLU A 48 -20.73 -4.28 -5.11
C GLU A 48 -20.56 -3.27 -6.26
N GLN A 49 -19.82 -2.20 -6.03
CA GLN A 49 -19.51 -1.21 -7.06
C GLN A 49 -18.80 -1.85 -8.26
N LEU A 50 -17.76 -2.65 -8.02
CA LEU A 50 -16.97 -3.28 -9.07
C LEU A 50 -17.77 -4.38 -9.80
N ARG A 51 -18.59 -5.15 -9.11
CA ARG A 51 -19.45 -6.19 -9.72
C ARG A 51 -20.48 -5.61 -10.69
N ARG A 52 -20.92 -4.36 -10.51
CA ARG A 52 -21.82 -3.66 -11.46
C ARG A 52 -21.17 -3.45 -12.83
N THR A 53 -19.85 -3.52 -12.94
CA THR A 53 -19.11 -3.46 -14.21
C THR A 53 -18.76 -4.84 -14.78
N ASN A 54 -19.40 -5.91 -14.29
CA ASN A 54 -19.13 -7.31 -14.63
C ASN A 54 -17.70 -7.78 -14.26
N ALA A 55 -17.04 -7.12 -13.30
CA ALA A 55 -15.74 -7.52 -12.84
C ALA A 55 -15.80 -8.81 -11.99
N ASP A 56 -14.85 -9.74 -12.19
CA ASP A 56 -14.68 -10.91 -11.32
C ASP A 56 -13.89 -10.52 -10.07
N VAL A 57 -14.61 -10.04 -9.06
CA VAL A 57 -14.04 -9.57 -7.80
C VAL A 57 -14.68 -10.27 -6.61
N ASP A 58 -13.87 -10.44 -5.58
CA ASP A 58 -14.32 -10.93 -4.27
C ASP A 58 -13.56 -10.22 -3.16
N CYS A 59 -13.91 -10.47 -1.91
CA CYS A 59 -13.24 -9.82 -0.79
C CYS A 59 -13.01 -10.74 0.40
N VAL A 60 -12.02 -10.34 1.20
CA VAL A 60 -11.72 -10.95 2.49
C VAL A 60 -11.39 -9.85 3.50
N LYS A 61 -12.05 -9.90 4.67
CA LYS A 61 -11.73 -9.01 5.78
C LYS A 61 -10.49 -9.52 6.50
N ALA A 62 -9.48 -8.66 6.70
CA ALA A 62 -8.30 -8.98 7.51
C ALA A 62 -7.65 -7.70 8.07
N ASP A 63 -7.18 -7.78 9.31
CA ASP A 63 -6.20 -6.84 9.87
C ASP A 63 -4.80 -7.33 9.47
N VAL A 64 -4.20 -6.68 8.48
CA VAL A 64 -2.88 -7.04 7.94
C VAL A 64 -1.74 -6.93 8.97
N SER A 65 -1.97 -6.26 10.11
CA SER A 65 -1.02 -6.22 11.23
C SER A 65 -0.95 -7.54 12.01
N PHE A 66 -1.73 -8.55 11.62
CA PHE A 66 -1.65 -9.92 12.12
C PHE A 66 -1.33 -10.88 10.98
N LYS A 67 -0.15 -11.49 11.02
CA LYS A 67 0.30 -12.46 10.00
C LYS A 67 -0.71 -13.60 9.80
N VAL A 68 -1.36 -14.06 10.87
CA VAL A 68 -2.35 -15.15 10.81
C VAL A 68 -3.59 -14.76 9.99
N GLU A 69 -4.05 -13.51 10.10
CA GLU A 69 -5.20 -13.04 9.30
C GLU A 69 -4.83 -12.88 7.83
N LEU A 70 -3.62 -12.39 7.56
CA LEU A 70 -3.11 -12.29 6.19
C LEU A 70 -2.89 -13.69 5.55
N ALA A 71 -2.47 -14.70 6.34
CA ALA A 71 -2.38 -16.08 5.88
C ALA A 71 -3.76 -16.66 5.52
N ALA A 72 -4.77 -16.44 6.37
CA ALA A 72 -6.15 -16.85 6.07
C ALA A 72 -6.69 -16.14 4.81
N ALA A 73 -6.31 -14.88 4.58
CA ALA A 73 -6.67 -14.16 3.36
C ALA A 73 -6.00 -14.75 2.11
N ALA A 74 -4.76 -15.22 2.21
CA ALA A 74 -4.08 -15.92 1.12
C ALA A 74 -4.79 -17.26 0.80
N GLU A 75 -5.15 -18.03 1.82
CA GLU A 75 -5.92 -19.28 1.67
C GLU A 75 -7.28 -19.03 1.00
N ALA A 76 -8.02 -18.01 1.43
CA ALA A 76 -9.29 -17.63 0.82
C ALA A 76 -9.12 -17.23 -0.66
N THR A 77 -8.04 -16.51 -0.99
CA THR A 77 -7.72 -16.13 -2.38
C THR A 77 -7.46 -17.36 -3.24
N MET A 78 -6.68 -18.30 -2.73
CA MET A 78 -6.38 -19.55 -3.42
C MET A 78 -7.62 -20.43 -3.58
N ALA A 79 -8.47 -20.52 -2.56
CA ALA A 79 -9.73 -21.27 -2.62
C ALA A 79 -10.69 -20.68 -3.68
N ARG A 80 -10.74 -19.33 -3.82
CA ARG A 80 -11.64 -18.65 -4.78
C ARG A 80 -11.14 -18.69 -6.21
N TYR A 81 -9.84 -18.50 -6.42
CA TYR A 81 -9.28 -18.28 -7.77
C TYR A 81 -8.27 -19.34 -8.23
N GLY A 82 -7.80 -20.19 -7.34
CA GLY A 82 -6.84 -21.27 -7.62
C GLY A 82 -5.41 -20.83 -7.85
N LYS A 83 -5.19 -19.57 -8.23
CA LYS A 83 -3.87 -18.96 -8.47
C LYS A 83 -3.90 -17.50 -8.05
N VAL A 84 -2.71 -16.96 -7.71
CA VAL A 84 -2.48 -15.53 -7.56
C VAL A 84 -1.25 -15.14 -8.38
N HIS A 85 -1.35 -14.07 -9.17
CA HIS A 85 -0.29 -13.61 -10.06
C HIS A 85 0.29 -12.28 -9.60
N ILE A 86 -0.52 -11.45 -8.94
CA ILE A 86 -0.14 -10.10 -8.54
C ILE A 86 -0.46 -9.91 -7.06
N LEU A 87 0.55 -9.52 -6.29
CA LEU A 87 0.40 -9.06 -4.93
C LEU A 87 0.54 -7.54 -4.89
N VAL A 88 -0.45 -6.86 -4.29
CA VAL A 88 -0.37 -5.42 -4.02
C VAL A 88 -0.43 -5.19 -2.51
N ASN A 89 0.72 -4.97 -1.90
CA ASN A 89 0.88 -4.54 -0.52
C ASN A 89 0.64 -3.03 -0.44
N ASN A 90 -0.62 -2.62 -0.24
CA ASN A 90 -1.01 -1.22 -0.26
C ASN A 90 -1.57 -0.72 1.08
N ALA A 91 -2.11 -1.58 1.94
CA ALA A 91 -2.60 -1.16 3.25
C ALA A 91 -1.58 -0.29 3.99
N GLY A 92 -2.03 0.82 4.53
CA GLY A 92 -1.15 1.75 5.21
C GLY A 92 -1.87 2.72 6.13
N VAL A 93 -1.18 3.15 7.16
CA VAL A 93 -1.67 4.12 8.14
C VAL A 93 -0.66 5.25 8.32
N SER A 94 -1.15 6.45 8.61
CA SER A 94 -0.30 7.53 9.09
C SER A 94 -0.09 7.35 10.58
N GLY A 95 1.15 7.41 11.04
CA GLY A 95 1.45 7.20 12.45
C GLY A 95 2.80 7.77 12.86
N GLY A 96 2.94 7.87 14.16
CA GLY A 96 4.07 8.52 14.78
C GLY A 96 3.92 10.04 14.79
N GLY A 97 4.69 10.68 15.62
CA GLY A 97 4.82 12.13 15.72
C GLY A 97 6.28 12.51 15.63
N PRO A 98 6.61 13.80 15.74
CA PRO A 98 7.99 14.26 15.79
C PRO A 98 8.71 13.73 17.03
N TYR A 99 10.02 13.88 17.06
CA TYR A 99 10.84 13.56 18.23
C TYR A 99 10.24 14.13 19.53
N GLY A 100 10.27 13.34 20.58
CA GLY A 100 9.68 13.68 21.89
C GLY A 100 8.19 13.35 22.03
N THR A 101 7.49 12.92 20.98
CA THR A 101 6.06 12.51 21.04
C THR A 101 5.86 11.01 20.80
N TRP A 102 6.91 10.25 20.62
CA TRP A 102 6.86 8.83 20.30
C TRP A 102 6.27 8.01 21.44
N THR A 103 5.50 7.00 21.09
CA THR A 103 5.07 5.93 22.00
C THR A 103 5.33 4.59 21.32
N GLU A 104 5.61 3.56 22.12
CA GLU A 104 5.80 2.20 21.61
C GLU A 104 4.58 1.73 20.80
N ALA A 105 3.38 2.02 21.28
CA ALA A 105 2.14 1.68 20.58
C ALA A 105 2.04 2.33 19.18
N SER A 106 2.42 3.61 19.04
CA SER A 106 2.37 4.28 17.75
C SER A 106 3.37 3.69 16.74
N TRP A 107 4.55 3.32 17.23
CA TRP A 107 5.55 2.65 16.41
C TRP A 107 5.11 1.23 16.04
N ASN A 108 4.69 0.42 17.00
CA ASN A 108 4.26 -0.96 16.76
C ASN A 108 3.10 -1.03 15.77
N TRP A 109 2.10 -0.17 15.91
CA TRP A 109 0.99 -0.12 14.96
C TRP A 109 1.43 0.29 13.57
N THR A 110 2.17 1.39 13.45
CA THR A 110 2.59 1.92 12.14
C THR A 110 3.53 0.97 11.42
N MET A 111 4.53 0.43 12.12
CA MET A 111 5.46 -0.55 11.56
C MET A 111 4.75 -1.86 11.23
N GLY A 112 3.81 -2.30 12.07
CA GLY A 112 3.01 -3.50 11.88
C GLY A 112 2.22 -3.45 10.57
N VAL A 113 1.50 -2.34 10.34
CA VAL A 113 0.67 -2.19 9.15
C VAL A 113 1.51 -1.84 7.90
N ASN A 114 2.45 -0.88 8.00
CA ASN A 114 3.10 -0.34 6.80
C ASN A 114 4.28 -1.19 6.31
N LEU A 115 5.01 -1.86 7.22
CA LEU A 115 6.23 -2.60 6.86
C LEU A 115 6.09 -4.10 7.11
N MET A 116 5.69 -4.51 8.32
CA MET A 116 5.62 -5.95 8.62
C MET A 116 4.57 -6.65 7.78
N ALA A 117 3.40 -6.03 7.54
CA ALA A 117 2.38 -6.57 6.64
C ALA A 117 2.91 -6.74 5.21
N THR A 118 3.73 -5.80 4.72
CA THR A 118 4.38 -5.93 3.40
C THR A 118 5.34 -7.12 3.37
N ILE A 119 6.16 -7.31 4.41
CA ILE A 119 7.09 -8.45 4.54
C ILE A 119 6.30 -9.76 4.57
N TRP A 120 5.26 -9.85 5.39
CA TRP A 120 4.43 -11.07 5.48
C TRP A 120 3.64 -11.33 4.21
N GLY A 121 3.15 -10.28 3.53
CA GLY A 121 2.52 -10.43 2.22
C GLY A 121 3.46 -11.08 1.22
N ILE A 122 4.70 -10.62 1.13
CA ILE A 122 5.72 -11.20 0.26
C ILE A 122 6.03 -12.66 0.66
N GLU A 123 6.19 -12.93 1.96
CA GLU A 123 6.46 -14.27 2.48
C GLU A 123 5.34 -15.27 2.17
N LEU A 124 4.08 -14.85 2.26
CA LEU A 124 2.90 -15.69 2.06
C LEU A 124 2.55 -15.85 0.57
N PHE A 125 2.57 -14.78 -0.19
CA PHE A 125 2.12 -14.79 -1.59
C PHE A 125 3.26 -15.04 -2.58
N GLY A 126 4.50 -14.70 -2.27
CA GLY A 126 5.65 -14.93 -3.15
C GLY A 126 5.75 -16.39 -3.61
N PRO A 127 5.75 -17.39 -2.71
CA PRO A 127 5.75 -18.80 -3.09
C PRO A 127 4.52 -19.22 -3.92
N LEU A 128 3.35 -18.63 -3.67
CA LEU A 128 2.12 -18.93 -4.43
C LEU A 128 2.23 -18.40 -5.87
N ILE A 129 2.84 -17.21 -6.05
CA ILE A 129 3.10 -16.62 -7.37
C ILE A 129 4.16 -17.43 -8.11
N GLU A 130 5.20 -17.89 -7.43
CA GLU A 130 6.27 -18.68 -8.03
C GLU A 130 5.79 -20.08 -8.46
N HIS A 131 4.94 -20.70 -7.65
CA HIS A 131 4.54 -22.11 -7.81
C HIS A 131 3.89 -22.42 -9.15
N HIS A 132 3.05 -21.53 -9.71
CA HIS A 132 2.36 -21.81 -10.98
C HIS A 132 3.22 -21.57 -12.24
N GLY A 133 4.41 -20.94 -12.11
CA GLY A 133 5.34 -20.79 -13.21
C GLY A 133 4.93 -19.85 -14.35
N GLU A 134 3.81 -19.12 -14.21
CA GLU A 134 3.31 -18.19 -15.24
C GLU A 134 3.92 -16.78 -15.11
N GLY A 135 4.87 -16.61 -14.20
CA GLY A 135 5.40 -15.30 -13.81
C GLY A 135 4.42 -14.52 -12.94
N GLY A 136 4.84 -13.36 -12.48
CA GLY A 136 4.01 -12.56 -11.60
C GLY A 136 4.55 -11.16 -11.37
N HIS A 137 3.90 -10.45 -10.43
CA HIS A 137 4.34 -9.11 -10.05
C HIS A 137 4.00 -8.79 -8.60
N ILE A 138 4.89 -8.09 -7.92
CA ILE A 138 4.68 -7.59 -6.55
C ILE A 138 4.76 -6.08 -6.59
N VAL A 139 3.71 -5.40 -6.12
CA VAL A 139 3.69 -3.95 -5.93
C VAL A 139 3.63 -3.66 -4.43
N SER A 140 4.52 -2.80 -3.94
CA SER A 140 4.49 -2.33 -2.55
C SER A 140 4.35 -0.82 -2.50
N THR A 141 3.33 -0.33 -1.77
CA THR A 141 3.07 1.10 -1.63
C THR A 141 3.95 1.70 -0.54
N ALA A 142 5.02 2.36 -0.97
CA ALA A 142 5.84 3.22 -0.13
C ALA A 142 5.19 4.63 0.01
N SER A 143 5.92 5.64 -0.28
CA SER A 143 5.55 7.06 -0.35
C SER A 143 6.75 7.84 -0.85
N ILE A 144 6.57 9.06 -1.31
CA ILE A 144 7.66 10.02 -1.46
C ILE A 144 8.44 10.19 -0.13
N ALA A 145 7.76 10.04 1.00
CA ALA A 145 8.36 10.01 2.34
C ALA A 145 9.27 8.79 2.61
N GLY A 146 9.36 7.84 1.69
CA GLY A 146 10.34 6.75 1.68
C GLY A 146 11.61 7.08 0.89
N LEU A 147 11.65 8.21 0.20
CA LEU A 147 12.79 8.70 -0.57
C LEU A 147 13.36 9.99 -0.02
N ILE A 148 12.53 10.86 0.54
CA ILE A 148 12.92 12.10 1.23
C ILE A 148 12.36 12.09 2.65
N SER A 149 13.18 12.44 3.65
CA SER A 149 12.74 12.44 5.04
C SER A 149 12.52 13.87 5.55
N GLY A 150 11.24 14.21 5.76
CA GLY A 150 10.85 15.45 6.43
C GLY A 150 10.62 15.29 7.94
N SER A 151 10.65 14.06 8.48
CA SER A 151 10.39 13.79 9.88
C SER A 151 10.98 12.44 10.33
N SER A 152 11.37 12.35 11.59
CA SER A 152 11.91 11.14 12.24
C SER A 152 10.81 10.27 12.85
N ASN A 153 9.70 10.05 12.17
CA ASN A 153 8.56 9.29 12.68
C ASN A 153 8.49 7.86 12.10
N ALA A 154 7.66 7.02 12.71
CA ALA A 154 7.46 5.64 12.30
C ALA A 154 6.95 5.51 10.87
N TYR A 155 6.15 6.47 10.39
CA TYR A 155 5.67 6.48 9.01
C TYR A 155 6.84 6.56 8.00
N ASN A 156 7.70 7.58 8.14
CA ASN A 156 8.85 7.75 7.24
C ASN A 156 9.76 6.51 7.30
N VAL A 157 10.10 6.04 8.50
CA VAL A 157 10.95 4.85 8.67
C VAL A 157 10.34 3.62 7.96
N SER A 158 9.02 3.40 8.13
CA SER A 158 8.35 2.29 7.47
C SER A 158 8.39 2.42 5.95
N LYS A 159 8.21 3.62 5.40
CA LYS A 159 8.21 3.85 3.95
C LYS A 159 9.61 3.76 3.32
N TYR A 160 10.67 4.17 4.03
CA TYR A 160 12.05 3.86 3.64
C TYR A 160 12.31 2.35 3.65
N GLY A 161 11.81 1.64 4.66
CA GLY A 161 11.91 0.18 4.74
C GLY A 161 11.28 -0.52 3.54
N VAL A 162 10.09 -0.06 3.11
CA VAL A 162 9.39 -0.61 1.94
C VAL A 162 10.18 -0.36 0.64
N VAL A 163 10.79 0.81 0.47
CA VAL A 163 11.65 1.11 -0.69
C VAL A 163 12.84 0.14 -0.72
N ALA A 164 13.60 0.07 0.36
CA ALA A 164 14.78 -0.79 0.45
C ALA A 164 14.45 -2.28 0.22
N LEU A 165 13.34 -2.75 0.82
CA LEU A 165 12.82 -4.10 0.64
C LEU A 165 12.49 -4.38 -0.84
N SER A 166 11.79 -3.46 -1.50
CA SER A 166 11.36 -3.62 -2.90
C SER A 166 12.55 -3.64 -3.86
N GLU A 167 13.56 -2.79 -3.64
CA GLU A 167 14.80 -2.78 -4.43
C GLU A 167 15.59 -4.09 -4.33
N GLY A 168 15.74 -4.63 -3.12
CA GLY A 168 16.41 -5.92 -2.89
C GLY A 168 15.63 -7.06 -3.54
N LEU A 169 14.33 -7.13 -3.26
CA LEU A 169 13.44 -8.17 -3.74
C LEU A 169 13.37 -8.22 -5.27
N ARG A 170 13.40 -7.07 -5.96
CA ARG A 170 13.40 -7.01 -7.43
C ARG A 170 14.58 -7.78 -8.03
N ARG A 171 15.77 -7.64 -7.44
CA ARG A 171 16.98 -8.36 -7.91
C ARG A 171 16.86 -9.87 -7.67
N GLU A 172 16.30 -10.26 -6.53
CA GLU A 172 16.17 -11.67 -6.12
C GLU A 172 15.10 -12.41 -6.92
N LEU A 173 14.00 -11.74 -7.31
CA LEU A 173 12.87 -12.37 -7.99
C LEU A 173 12.90 -12.25 -9.52
N ALA A 174 13.71 -11.34 -10.09
CA ALA A 174 13.86 -11.21 -11.55
C ALA A 174 14.23 -12.53 -12.25
N PRO A 175 15.19 -13.36 -11.74
CA PRO A 175 15.52 -14.66 -12.35
C PRO A 175 14.35 -15.66 -12.30
N ARG A 176 13.33 -15.42 -11.45
CA ARG A 176 12.15 -16.27 -11.30
C ARG A 176 10.95 -15.78 -12.12
N GLY A 177 11.14 -14.76 -12.97
CA GLY A 177 10.11 -14.18 -13.80
C GLY A 177 9.06 -13.37 -13.02
N ILE A 178 9.40 -12.90 -11.82
CA ILE A 178 8.51 -12.07 -10.99
C ILE A 178 9.05 -10.65 -10.95
N GLY A 179 8.27 -9.71 -11.48
CA GLY A 179 8.56 -8.29 -11.40
C GLY A 179 8.27 -7.71 -10.02
N VAL A 180 8.95 -6.64 -9.67
CA VAL A 180 8.69 -5.92 -8.41
C VAL A 180 8.72 -4.43 -8.69
N SER A 181 7.66 -3.74 -8.25
CA SER A 181 7.53 -2.28 -8.32
C SER A 181 7.31 -1.69 -6.94
N VAL A 182 7.90 -0.54 -6.70
CA VAL A 182 7.58 0.28 -5.53
C VAL A 182 6.80 1.51 -5.98
N LEU A 183 5.58 1.66 -5.43
CA LEU A 183 4.75 2.84 -5.64
C LEU A 183 5.15 3.91 -4.62
N CYS A 184 5.55 5.08 -5.10
CA CYS A 184 5.99 6.22 -4.29
C CYS A 184 5.03 7.43 -4.48
N PRO A 185 3.83 7.41 -3.88
CA PRO A 185 2.87 8.50 -4.06
C PRO A 185 3.34 9.80 -3.39
N GLY A 186 2.99 10.92 -4.02
CA GLY A 186 2.95 12.24 -3.41
C GLY A 186 1.67 12.43 -2.59
N PHE A 187 0.95 13.54 -2.80
CA PHE A 187 -0.33 13.79 -2.13
C PHE A 187 -1.50 13.23 -2.92
N ILE A 188 -2.16 12.21 -2.37
CA ILE A 188 -3.30 11.53 -2.98
C ILE A 188 -4.54 11.73 -2.11
N ARG A 189 -5.68 12.02 -2.72
CA ARG A 189 -6.96 12.23 -2.06
C ARG A 189 -7.50 10.94 -1.42
N THR A 190 -7.08 10.67 -0.18
CA THR A 190 -7.39 9.47 0.57
C THR A 190 -7.78 9.78 2.02
N GLN A 191 -8.16 8.75 2.77
CA GLN A 191 -8.43 8.82 4.20
C GLN A 191 -7.18 8.60 5.08
N ILE A 192 -5.97 8.68 4.52
CA ILE A 192 -4.72 8.40 5.25
C ILE A 192 -4.56 9.27 6.51
N MET A 193 -4.99 10.54 6.46
CA MET A 193 -4.96 11.45 7.61
C MET A 193 -5.99 11.11 8.71
N ASN A 194 -6.92 10.21 8.42
CA ASN A 194 -7.93 9.68 9.34
C ASN A 194 -7.68 8.22 9.72
N SER A 195 -6.44 7.75 9.64
CA SER A 195 -6.08 6.33 9.89
C SER A 195 -6.45 5.85 11.29
N ARG A 196 -6.51 6.76 12.29
CA ARG A 196 -6.88 6.42 13.67
C ARG A 196 -8.28 5.82 13.83
N ARG A 197 -9.17 5.96 12.84
CA ARG A 197 -10.48 5.27 12.84
C ARG A 197 -10.32 3.74 12.91
N ASN A 198 -9.19 3.21 12.42
CA ASN A 198 -8.84 1.80 12.40
C ASN A 198 -7.82 1.41 13.49
N LEU A 199 -7.59 2.29 14.48
CA LEU A 199 -6.65 2.02 15.56
C LEU A 199 -7.18 0.88 16.45
N PRO A 200 -6.46 -0.24 16.58
CA PRO A 200 -6.87 -1.34 17.43
C PRO A 200 -7.02 -0.91 18.90
N ARG A 201 -8.04 -1.43 19.58
CA ARG A 201 -8.31 -1.10 21.01
C ARG A 201 -7.09 -1.29 21.90
N ARG A 202 -6.24 -2.30 21.64
CA ARG A 202 -5.01 -2.57 22.38
C ARG A 202 -4.00 -1.41 22.38
N PHE A 203 -4.13 -0.48 21.44
CA PHE A 203 -3.24 0.69 21.32
C PHE A 203 -3.91 2.01 21.69
N ALA A 204 -5.23 2.03 21.88
CA ALA A 204 -6.01 3.27 22.01
C ALA A 204 -5.54 4.17 23.17
N GLU A 205 -5.26 3.58 24.35
CA GLU A 205 -4.83 4.32 25.56
C GLU A 205 -3.42 4.90 25.44
N ALA A 206 -2.56 4.28 24.63
CA ALA A 206 -1.18 4.71 24.46
C ALA A 206 -1.00 5.80 23.39
N PHE A 207 -2.04 6.11 22.63
CA PHE A 207 -2.00 7.15 21.61
C PHE A 207 -2.30 8.52 22.22
N ARG A 208 -1.31 9.41 22.18
CA ARG A 208 -1.50 10.80 22.61
C ARG A 208 -2.43 11.54 21.63
N PRO A 209 -3.31 12.42 22.13
CA PRO A 209 -4.07 13.33 21.28
C PRO A 209 -3.13 14.18 20.43
N MET A 210 -3.54 14.45 19.18
CA MET A 210 -2.82 15.41 18.36
C MET A 210 -3.00 16.82 18.94
N PRO A 211 -1.95 17.65 18.97
CA PRO A 211 -2.09 19.05 19.34
C PRO A 211 -3.14 19.76 18.48
N THR A 212 -3.92 20.62 19.10
CA THR A 212 -4.96 21.40 18.42
C THR A 212 -4.52 22.82 18.08
N ALA A 213 -3.33 23.21 18.54
CA ALA A 213 -2.72 24.53 18.26
C ALA A 213 -1.20 24.45 18.19
N GLY A 214 -0.56 25.47 17.63
CA GLY A 214 0.86 25.60 17.48
C GLY A 214 1.43 24.98 16.20
N PRO A 215 2.75 25.09 15.98
CA PRO A 215 3.39 24.73 14.71
C PRO A 215 3.11 23.31 14.21
N LEU A 216 3.01 22.34 15.11
CA LEU A 216 2.72 20.97 14.73
C LEU A 216 1.27 20.82 14.23
N ALA A 217 0.30 21.50 14.87
CA ALA A 217 -1.09 21.48 14.42
C ALA A 217 -1.24 22.15 13.04
N GLU A 218 -0.53 23.24 12.82
CA GLU A 218 -0.50 23.95 11.53
C GLU A 218 0.09 23.08 10.43
N GLN A 219 1.21 22.41 10.70
CA GLN A 219 1.83 21.46 9.77
C GLN A 219 0.88 20.31 9.41
N VAL A 220 0.23 19.72 10.40
CA VAL A 220 -0.76 18.65 10.17
C VAL A 220 -1.95 19.14 9.37
N SER A 221 -2.43 20.38 9.63
CA SER A 221 -3.52 20.98 8.86
C SER A 221 -3.13 21.19 7.40
N MET A 222 -1.95 21.71 7.14
CA MET A 222 -1.41 21.89 5.78
C MET A 222 -1.31 20.56 5.03
N ILE A 223 -0.77 19.52 5.67
CA ILE A 223 -0.68 18.19 5.05
C ILE A 223 -2.08 17.65 4.76
N ARG A 224 -3.03 17.80 5.68
CA ARG A 224 -4.43 17.36 5.50
C ARG A 224 -5.08 18.07 4.31
N GLU A 225 -4.88 19.37 4.17
CA GLU A 225 -5.38 20.15 3.04
C GLU A 225 -4.79 19.64 1.73
N ARG A 226 -3.47 19.48 1.64
CA ARG A 226 -2.80 18.94 0.46
C ARG A 226 -3.30 17.53 0.08
N VAL A 227 -3.53 16.67 1.07
CA VAL A 227 -4.11 15.33 0.83
C VAL A 227 -5.55 15.45 0.32
N SER A 228 -6.35 16.38 0.85
CA SER A 228 -7.75 16.56 0.41
C SER A 228 -7.87 17.06 -1.02
N GLN A 229 -6.89 17.84 -1.47
CA GLN A 229 -6.78 18.39 -2.82
C GLN A 229 -5.89 17.54 -3.74
N GLY A 230 -5.37 16.42 -3.24
CA GLY A 230 -4.42 15.57 -3.94
C GLY A 230 -4.99 14.85 -5.15
N ILE A 231 -4.12 14.14 -5.83
CA ILE A 231 -4.41 13.36 -7.04
C ILE A 231 -5.52 12.34 -6.77
N ASP A 232 -6.36 12.10 -7.77
CA ASP A 232 -7.42 11.09 -7.68
C ASP A 232 -6.83 9.67 -7.56
N PRO A 233 -7.27 8.85 -6.58
CA PRO A 233 -6.82 7.48 -6.44
C PRO A 233 -7.03 6.59 -7.67
N ILE A 234 -8.05 6.86 -8.48
CA ILE A 234 -8.30 6.10 -9.72
C ILE A 234 -7.14 6.29 -10.71
N TYR A 235 -6.66 7.53 -10.85
CA TYR A 235 -5.48 7.80 -11.70
C TYR A 235 -4.24 7.05 -11.20
N VAL A 236 -4.05 6.97 -9.87
CA VAL A 236 -2.94 6.18 -9.29
C VAL A 236 -3.09 4.70 -9.62
N GLY A 237 -4.32 4.18 -9.63
CA GLY A 237 -4.62 2.81 -10.06
C GLY A 237 -4.15 2.53 -11.49
N GLU A 238 -4.41 3.45 -12.42
CA GLU A 238 -3.95 3.35 -13.82
C GLU A 238 -2.42 3.39 -13.93
N LEU A 239 -1.76 4.27 -13.17
CA LEU A 239 -0.29 4.30 -13.14
C LEU A 239 0.31 2.98 -12.62
N VAL A 240 -0.32 2.36 -11.62
CA VAL A 240 0.12 1.06 -11.09
C VAL A 240 -0.11 -0.04 -12.13
N ARG A 241 -1.25 -0.06 -12.81
CA ARG A 241 -1.51 -1.00 -13.90
C ARG A 241 -0.42 -0.89 -14.98
N GLU A 242 -0.17 0.31 -15.45
CA GLU A 242 0.86 0.57 -16.46
C GLU A 242 2.26 0.17 -15.96
N GLY A 243 2.58 0.47 -14.69
CA GLY A 243 3.84 0.10 -14.06
C GLY A 243 4.05 -1.42 -14.00
N VAL A 244 3.00 -2.18 -13.72
CA VAL A 244 3.02 -3.66 -13.73
C VAL A 244 3.22 -4.18 -15.16
N GLU A 245 2.49 -3.64 -16.14
CA GLU A 245 2.58 -4.07 -17.54
C GLU A 245 3.96 -3.79 -18.16
N LYS A 246 4.57 -2.65 -17.80
CA LYS A 246 5.90 -2.22 -18.25
C LYS A 246 7.05 -2.69 -17.38
N ASP A 247 6.76 -3.38 -16.28
CA ASP A 247 7.74 -3.83 -15.26
C ASP A 247 8.63 -2.69 -14.74
N LEU A 248 8.01 -1.55 -14.41
CA LEU A 248 8.73 -0.39 -13.89
C LEU A 248 9.19 -0.63 -12.45
N PRO A 249 10.45 -0.37 -12.09
CA PRO A 249 10.94 -0.54 -10.71
C PRO A 249 10.31 0.45 -9.75
N TYR A 250 10.07 1.69 -10.19
CA TYR A 250 9.45 2.76 -9.44
C TYR A 250 8.23 3.28 -10.19
N ILE A 251 7.16 3.57 -9.43
CA ILE A 251 5.95 4.20 -9.92
C ILE A 251 5.75 5.49 -9.13
N PHE A 252 5.93 6.63 -9.78
CA PHE A 252 5.67 7.95 -9.21
C PHE A 252 4.31 8.46 -9.67
N THR A 253 3.64 9.23 -8.82
CA THR A 253 2.33 9.79 -9.13
C THR A 253 2.42 11.17 -9.78
N ASP A 254 3.51 11.86 -9.52
CA ASP A 254 3.82 13.20 -10.00
C ASP A 254 5.33 13.49 -9.90
N LEU A 255 5.76 14.60 -10.49
CA LEU A 255 7.15 15.04 -10.51
C LEU A 255 7.45 16.16 -9.49
N GLU A 256 6.50 16.55 -8.66
CA GLU A 256 6.64 17.65 -7.71
C GLU A 256 7.89 17.51 -6.81
N PHE A 257 8.20 16.28 -6.44
CA PHE A 257 9.27 15.98 -5.47
C PHE A 257 10.62 15.63 -6.12
N GLU A 258 10.70 15.59 -7.45
CA GLU A 258 11.93 15.24 -8.15
C GLU A 258 13.13 16.11 -7.73
N PRO A 259 13.02 17.45 -7.63
CA PRO A 259 14.14 18.27 -7.19
C PRO A 259 14.63 17.96 -5.77
N MET A 260 13.72 17.56 -4.88
CA MET A 260 14.07 17.18 -3.50
C MET A 260 14.79 15.83 -3.43
N ILE A 261 14.40 14.89 -4.29
CA ILE A 261 15.07 13.60 -4.43
C ILE A 261 16.48 13.80 -4.96
N GLU A 262 16.65 14.60 -6.01
CA GLU A 262 17.96 14.92 -6.60
C GLU A 262 18.87 15.61 -5.59
N ALA A 263 18.36 16.63 -4.87
CA ALA A 263 19.11 17.31 -3.83
C ALA A 263 19.57 16.37 -2.72
N ARG A 264 18.71 15.42 -2.29
CA ARG A 264 19.10 14.41 -1.31
C ARG A 264 20.24 13.51 -1.82
N PHE A 265 20.15 13.01 -3.05
CA PHE A 265 21.21 12.18 -3.61
C PHE A 265 22.51 12.95 -3.82
N ALA A 266 22.44 14.22 -4.19
CA ALA A 266 23.61 15.07 -4.26
C ALA A 266 24.28 15.31 -2.90
N ALA A 267 23.48 15.39 -1.83
CA ALA A 267 24.00 15.57 -0.47
C ALA A 267 24.63 14.31 0.15
N ILE A 268 24.36 13.13 -0.42
CA ILE A 268 24.95 11.84 0.03
C ILE A 268 26.34 11.63 -0.61
N LYS A 269 26.63 12.25 -1.74
CA LYS A 269 27.92 12.17 -2.44
C LYS A 269 28.97 13.08 -1.81
#